data_0547dba4d96444b33c4c3711a4ee94e8
#
_entry.id   0547dba4d96444b33c4c3711a4ee94e8
#
_cell.length_a   1.000
_cell.length_b   1.000
_cell.length_c   1.000
_cell.angle_alpha   90.00
_cell.angle_beta   90.00
_cell.angle_gamma   90.00
#
_symmetry.space_group_name_H-M   'P 1'
#
loop_
_entity.id
_entity.type
_entity.pdbx_description
1 polymer ?
#
loop_
_entity_poly.entity_id
_entity_poly.type
_entity_poly.pdbx_seq_one_letter_code
_entity_poly.pdbx_strand_id
1 'polypeptide(L)'
;MTFEKLGEPALDYFPCRYGTSKLLFRGPRRRLEGDFVTFLGGIETYGRFLPTPFPALVEHETGMRSVNLGCVNAGVDAYLNDRSLLDICGRSRATVIQLTGAHNMSNRFYAVHPRRNDRFLRASRYLTRLYDDVDFTEFNFTRHMLTSLAARSAEKFDQVRQELKSAWVARMRALIENIDGKVVLLWLADHKPCEDGEDCVADKDPLFVDRGMIQALTDATASVIEVAASPAEIAAGRDDMVYGAMDLPAAEEMLGPVVHRRVADQLARTLDRLM
;
A
#
# COMPACT_ATOMS: atom_id res chain seq x y z
N MET A 1 -18.65 32.01 28.47
CA MET A 1 -18.75 31.76 27.02
C MET A 1 -17.40 31.21 26.59
N THR A 2 -17.33 29.89 26.46
CA THR A 2 -16.13 29.19 26.01
C THR A 2 -16.14 29.30 24.49
N PHE A 3 -15.22 30.07 23.95
CA PHE A 3 -14.95 30.05 22.49
C PHE A 3 -14.36 28.68 22.18
N GLU A 4 -15.16 27.78 21.59
CA GLU A 4 -14.63 26.64 20.88
C GLU A 4 -13.67 27.19 19.82
N LYS A 5 -12.38 26.89 19.95
CA LYS A 5 -11.44 27.06 18.84
C LYS A 5 -12.02 26.27 17.67
N LEU A 6 -12.36 26.94 16.58
CA LEU A 6 -12.62 26.28 15.29
C LEU A 6 -11.47 25.28 15.11
N GLY A 7 -11.82 24.00 14.90
CA GLY A 7 -10.82 22.95 14.76
C GLY A 7 -9.79 23.30 13.69
N GLU A 8 -8.56 22.84 13.89
CA GLU A 8 -7.50 22.98 12.92
C GLU A 8 -7.98 22.55 11.53
N PRO A 9 -7.56 23.20 10.44
CA PRO A 9 -8.06 22.89 9.11
C PRO A 9 -7.78 21.43 8.76
N ALA A 10 -8.82 20.62 8.70
CA ALA A 10 -8.74 19.23 8.26
C ALA A 10 -8.73 19.20 6.73
N LEU A 11 -7.88 18.33 6.18
CA LEU A 11 -7.86 18.11 4.72
C LEU A 11 -9.13 17.38 4.29
N ASP A 12 -9.88 17.95 3.35
CA ASP A 12 -11.01 17.26 2.73
C ASP A 12 -10.49 16.31 1.64
N TYR A 13 -10.75 15.02 1.81
CA TYR A 13 -10.36 13.97 0.87
C TYR A 13 -11.41 13.70 -0.20
N PHE A 14 -12.60 14.31 -0.14
CA PHE A 14 -13.72 14.11 -1.07
C PHE A 14 -13.99 12.62 -1.36
N PRO A 15 -14.25 11.77 -0.35
CA PRO A 15 -14.30 10.32 -0.53
C PRO A 15 -15.28 9.90 -1.62
N CYS A 16 -14.85 9.00 -2.49
CA CYS A 16 -15.65 8.53 -3.61
C CYS A 16 -15.54 7.02 -3.80
N ARG A 17 -16.41 6.46 -4.68
CA ARG A 17 -16.38 5.05 -5.08
C ARG A 17 -16.42 4.93 -6.59
N TYR A 18 -15.88 3.81 -7.10
CA TYR A 18 -15.90 3.46 -8.50
C TYR A 18 -16.62 2.12 -8.72
N GLY A 19 -17.46 2.08 -9.76
CA GLY A 19 -18.23 0.87 -10.11
C GLY A 19 -19.04 0.32 -8.94
N THR A 20 -18.94 -0.97 -8.71
CA THR A 20 -19.59 -1.69 -7.59
C THR A 20 -18.67 -1.88 -6.39
N SER A 21 -17.45 -1.32 -6.41
CA SER A 21 -16.50 -1.40 -5.32
C SER A 21 -17.06 -0.85 -4.02
N LYS A 22 -16.81 -1.56 -2.93
CA LYS A 22 -17.17 -1.13 -1.58
C LYS A 22 -16.07 -0.35 -0.88
N LEU A 23 -14.90 -0.21 -1.52
CA LEU A 23 -13.79 0.58 -1.01
C LEU A 23 -14.09 2.07 -1.18
N LEU A 24 -13.49 2.88 -0.30
CA LEU A 24 -13.53 4.34 -0.39
C LEU A 24 -12.15 4.83 -0.82
N PHE A 25 -12.15 5.62 -1.89
CA PHE A 25 -10.96 6.21 -2.47
C PHE A 25 -10.95 7.71 -2.27
N ARG A 26 -9.76 8.29 -2.37
CA ARG A 26 -9.61 9.73 -2.38
C ARG A 26 -10.19 10.32 -3.66
N GLY A 27 -11.04 11.33 -3.52
CA GLY A 27 -11.62 12.10 -4.61
C GLY A 27 -10.83 13.36 -4.99
N PRO A 28 -11.45 14.21 -5.77
CA PRO A 28 -12.79 14.06 -6.33
C PRO A 28 -12.88 12.89 -7.33
N ARG A 29 -14.08 12.30 -7.47
CA ARG A 29 -14.31 11.20 -8.39
C ARG A 29 -13.96 11.61 -9.82
N ARG A 30 -13.10 10.81 -10.47
CA ARG A 30 -12.66 11.04 -11.86
C ARG A 30 -13.57 10.35 -12.86
N ARG A 31 -13.69 10.94 -14.05
CA ARG A 31 -14.32 10.29 -15.19
C ARG A 31 -13.38 9.22 -15.74
N LEU A 32 -13.95 8.11 -16.21
CA LEU A 32 -13.21 6.94 -16.71
C LEU A 32 -13.30 6.80 -18.24
N GLU A 33 -13.75 7.85 -18.92
CA GLU A 33 -13.75 7.92 -20.39
C GLU A 33 -12.43 8.52 -20.90
N GLY A 34 -11.95 8.05 -22.05
CA GLY A 34 -10.68 8.47 -22.64
C GLY A 34 -9.46 7.91 -21.90
N ASP A 35 -8.32 8.54 -22.12
CA ASP A 35 -7.05 8.08 -21.56
C ASP A 35 -6.90 8.47 -20.09
N PHE A 36 -6.47 7.54 -19.28
CA PHE A 36 -6.15 7.74 -17.86
C PHE A 36 -5.15 6.68 -17.36
N VAL A 37 -4.51 6.98 -16.24
CA VAL A 37 -3.63 6.06 -15.49
C VAL A 37 -4.28 5.75 -14.15
N THR A 38 -4.18 4.50 -13.68
CA THR A 38 -4.69 4.07 -12.37
C THR A 38 -3.55 3.86 -11.38
N PHE A 39 -3.82 4.16 -10.12
CA PHE A 39 -2.87 3.99 -9.02
C PHE A 39 -3.50 3.13 -7.93
N LEU A 40 -2.99 1.92 -7.73
CA LEU A 40 -3.33 1.03 -6.63
C LEU A 40 -2.28 1.17 -5.53
N GLY A 41 -2.67 1.02 -4.27
CA GLY A 41 -1.71 1.02 -3.17
C GLY A 41 -2.31 1.35 -1.82
N GLY A 42 -1.46 1.54 -0.84
CA GLY A 42 -1.81 1.81 0.54
C GLY A 42 -2.04 3.30 0.84
N ILE A 43 -1.66 3.66 2.06
CA ILE A 43 -1.84 4.99 2.62
C ILE A 43 -1.05 6.07 1.85
N GLU A 44 0.14 5.75 1.32
CA GLU A 44 0.96 6.67 0.53
C GLU A 44 0.29 7.00 -0.82
N THR A 45 -0.25 5.99 -1.52
CA THR A 45 -1.02 6.22 -2.74
C THR A 45 -2.28 7.03 -2.46
N TYR A 46 -2.99 6.72 -1.36
CA TYR A 46 -4.13 7.53 -0.91
C TYR A 46 -3.71 8.99 -0.66
N GLY A 47 -2.51 9.19 -0.13
CA GLY A 47 -1.95 10.50 0.19
C GLY A 47 -2.57 11.13 1.42
N ARG A 48 -2.64 10.37 2.52
CA ARG A 48 -3.11 10.92 3.80
C ARG A 48 -2.24 12.10 4.21
N PHE A 49 -2.86 13.15 4.72
CA PHE A 49 -2.24 14.42 5.12
C PHE A 49 -1.60 15.27 4.01
N LEU A 50 -1.61 14.80 2.76
CA LEU A 50 -1.00 15.49 1.64
C LEU A 50 -2.09 16.22 0.82
N PRO A 51 -2.02 17.54 0.64
CA PRO A 51 -2.92 18.24 -0.28
C PRO A 51 -2.83 17.68 -1.70
N THR A 52 -1.60 17.41 -2.17
CA THR A 52 -1.33 16.93 -3.52
C THR A 52 -0.42 15.69 -3.47
N PRO A 53 -0.99 14.46 -3.40
CA PRO A 53 -0.21 13.22 -3.40
C PRO A 53 0.35 12.91 -4.79
N PHE A 54 1.33 11.98 -4.87
CA PHE A 54 2.03 11.66 -6.12
C PHE A 54 1.10 11.31 -7.31
N PRO A 55 -0.07 10.65 -7.16
CA PRO A 55 -0.95 10.45 -8.32
C PRO A 55 -1.48 11.76 -8.92
N ALA A 56 -1.76 12.76 -8.10
CA ALA A 56 -2.17 14.08 -8.57
C ALA A 56 -1.01 14.87 -9.20
N LEU A 57 0.20 14.72 -8.65
CA LEU A 57 1.40 15.31 -9.23
C LEU A 57 1.72 14.70 -10.60
N VAL A 58 1.60 13.38 -10.78
CA VAL A 58 1.75 12.71 -12.10
C VAL A 58 0.77 13.29 -13.11
N GLU A 59 -0.49 13.49 -12.72
CA GLU A 59 -1.46 14.15 -13.63
C GLU A 59 -1.00 15.55 -14.04
N HIS A 60 -0.49 16.31 -13.09
CA HIS A 60 0.00 17.66 -13.38
C HIS A 60 1.20 17.66 -14.36
N GLU A 61 2.12 16.71 -14.22
CA GLU A 61 3.31 16.63 -15.05
C GLU A 61 3.07 16.04 -16.44
N THR A 62 2.18 15.03 -16.53
CA THR A 62 1.93 14.33 -17.80
C THR A 62 0.72 14.86 -18.56
N GLY A 63 -0.14 15.63 -17.92
CA GLY A 63 -1.45 16.03 -18.46
C GLY A 63 -2.44 14.86 -18.56
N MET A 64 -2.03 13.64 -18.20
CA MET A 64 -2.87 12.45 -18.26
C MET A 64 -3.67 12.30 -16.97
N ARG A 65 -4.97 12.12 -17.09
CA ARG A 65 -5.86 11.95 -15.93
C ARG A 65 -5.41 10.80 -15.04
N SER A 66 -5.23 11.07 -13.76
CA SER A 66 -4.86 10.10 -12.73
C SER A 66 -6.07 9.67 -11.92
N VAL A 67 -6.33 8.38 -11.84
CA VAL A 67 -7.38 7.77 -11.01
C VAL A 67 -6.73 7.16 -9.79
N ASN A 68 -6.81 7.86 -8.67
CA ASN A 68 -6.26 7.39 -7.40
C ASN A 68 -7.21 6.35 -6.77
N LEU A 69 -6.79 5.09 -6.81
CA LEU A 69 -7.46 3.96 -6.16
C LEU A 69 -6.69 3.49 -4.91
N GLY A 70 -5.83 4.34 -4.37
CA GLY A 70 -5.19 4.09 -3.07
C GLY A 70 -6.23 3.98 -1.96
N CYS A 71 -6.05 3.00 -1.09
CA CYS A 71 -6.96 2.76 0.04
C CYS A 71 -6.16 2.52 1.31
N VAL A 72 -6.47 3.29 2.36
CA VAL A 72 -5.83 3.14 3.66
C VAL A 72 -6.05 1.72 4.18
N ASN A 73 -4.99 1.08 4.66
CA ASN A 73 -4.99 -0.29 5.18
C ASN A 73 -5.35 -1.39 4.14
N ALA A 74 -5.21 -1.10 2.84
CA ALA A 74 -5.33 -2.11 1.80
C ALA A 74 -4.06 -2.96 1.73
N GLY A 75 -4.25 -4.25 1.61
CA GLY A 75 -3.27 -5.20 1.09
C GLY A 75 -3.67 -5.66 -0.31
N VAL A 76 -2.94 -6.60 -0.86
CA VAL A 76 -3.19 -7.12 -2.22
C VAL A 76 -4.60 -7.71 -2.39
N ASP A 77 -5.14 -8.35 -1.36
CA ASP A 77 -6.47 -8.99 -1.39
C ASP A 77 -7.61 -7.99 -1.64
N ALA A 78 -7.48 -6.74 -1.18
CA ALA A 78 -8.49 -5.71 -1.37
C ALA A 78 -8.71 -5.39 -2.86
N TYR A 79 -7.64 -5.46 -3.66
CA TYR A 79 -7.65 -5.18 -5.09
C TYR A 79 -7.92 -6.44 -5.92
N LEU A 80 -7.23 -7.54 -5.62
CA LEU A 80 -7.36 -8.80 -6.35
C LEU A 80 -8.79 -9.34 -6.35
N ASN A 81 -9.52 -9.13 -5.26
CA ASN A 81 -10.89 -9.61 -5.10
C ASN A 81 -11.98 -8.60 -5.53
N ASP A 82 -11.60 -7.44 -6.08
CA ASP A 82 -12.54 -6.43 -6.55
C ASP A 82 -12.53 -6.32 -8.09
N ARG A 83 -13.41 -7.11 -8.71
CA ARG A 83 -13.52 -7.19 -10.16
C ARG A 83 -13.79 -5.83 -10.82
N SER A 84 -14.54 -4.96 -10.15
CA SER A 84 -14.83 -3.62 -10.66
C SER A 84 -13.59 -2.76 -10.78
N LEU A 85 -12.62 -2.92 -9.86
CA LEU A 85 -11.35 -2.21 -9.91
C LEU A 85 -10.43 -2.80 -10.98
N LEU A 86 -10.38 -4.13 -11.10
CA LEU A 86 -9.59 -4.80 -12.15
C LEU A 86 -10.07 -4.36 -13.55
N ASP A 87 -11.38 -4.28 -13.77
CA ASP A 87 -11.95 -3.79 -15.03
C ASP A 87 -11.59 -2.32 -15.32
N ILE A 88 -11.48 -1.48 -14.29
CA ILE A 88 -11.02 -0.09 -14.43
C ILE A 88 -9.53 -0.04 -14.78
N CYS A 89 -8.70 -0.84 -14.09
CA CYS A 89 -7.28 -0.94 -14.36
C CYS A 89 -7.01 -1.45 -15.78
N GLY A 90 -7.74 -2.47 -16.24
CA GLY A 90 -7.59 -3.01 -17.59
C GLY A 90 -7.96 -2.01 -18.72
N ARG A 91 -8.77 -0.99 -18.42
CA ARG A 91 -9.09 0.10 -19.37
C ARG A 91 -8.13 1.27 -19.30
N SER A 92 -7.23 1.31 -18.34
CA SER A 92 -6.25 2.39 -18.20
C SER A 92 -5.07 2.20 -19.17
N ARG A 93 -4.38 3.29 -19.48
CA ARG A 93 -3.14 3.25 -20.30
C ARG A 93 -2.01 2.52 -19.57
N ALA A 94 -2.00 2.63 -18.26
CA ALA A 94 -1.11 1.90 -17.36
C ALA A 94 -1.70 1.88 -15.95
N THR A 95 -1.37 0.83 -15.19
CA THR A 95 -1.66 0.73 -13.76
C THR A 95 -0.36 0.78 -12.97
N VAL A 96 -0.25 1.73 -12.05
CA VAL A 96 0.84 1.79 -11.08
C VAL A 96 0.38 1.10 -9.81
N ILE A 97 1.14 0.10 -9.34
CA ILE A 97 0.87 -0.62 -8.09
C ILE A 97 1.96 -0.29 -7.09
N GLN A 98 1.66 0.52 -6.09
CA GLN A 98 2.53 0.68 -4.93
C GLN A 98 2.54 -0.63 -4.14
N LEU A 99 3.72 -1.17 -3.91
CA LEU A 99 3.90 -2.40 -3.14
C LEU A 99 3.51 -2.18 -1.68
N THR A 100 2.66 -3.07 -1.17
CA THR A 100 2.23 -3.09 0.23
C THR A 100 2.79 -4.32 0.93
N GLY A 101 2.87 -4.27 2.25
CA GLY A 101 3.44 -5.36 3.04
C GLY A 101 2.69 -6.69 2.88
N ALA A 102 3.41 -7.80 3.07
CA ALA A 102 2.89 -9.17 2.92
C ALA A 102 2.00 -9.63 4.08
N HIS A 103 1.86 -8.82 5.12
CA HIS A 103 1.08 -9.18 6.32
C HIS A 103 -0.42 -8.93 6.18
N ASN A 104 -0.83 -8.01 5.30
CA ASN A 104 -2.22 -7.59 5.14
C ASN A 104 -2.92 -8.37 4.02
N MET A 105 -2.99 -9.68 4.15
CA MET A 105 -3.71 -10.58 3.24
C MET A 105 -4.08 -11.89 3.94
N SER A 106 -5.15 -12.53 3.48
CA SER A 106 -5.50 -13.87 3.93
C SER A 106 -4.52 -14.90 3.38
N ASN A 107 -4.11 -15.87 4.20
CA ASN A 107 -3.13 -16.87 3.85
C ASN A 107 -3.45 -18.19 4.57
N ARG A 108 -2.57 -19.19 4.50
CA ARG A 108 -2.78 -20.49 5.14
C ARG A 108 -2.89 -20.40 6.67
N PHE A 109 -2.28 -19.41 7.29
CA PHE A 109 -2.24 -19.29 8.75
C PHE A 109 -3.38 -18.44 9.32
N TYR A 110 -3.84 -17.40 8.60
CA TYR A 110 -4.91 -16.53 9.09
C TYR A 110 -5.74 -15.90 7.98
N ALA A 111 -6.89 -15.39 8.38
CA ALA A 111 -7.77 -14.60 7.52
C ALA A 111 -7.85 -13.15 8.00
N VAL A 112 -7.91 -12.23 7.05
CA VAL A 112 -8.09 -10.79 7.28
C VAL A 112 -9.44 -10.30 6.78
N HIS A 113 -9.88 -9.14 7.27
CA HIS A 113 -11.10 -8.53 6.81
C HIS A 113 -10.98 -8.07 5.33
N PRO A 114 -11.92 -8.40 4.43
CA PRO A 114 -11.76 -8.27 2.99
C PRO A 114 -11.59 -6.83 2.47
N ARG A 115 -11.95 -5.81 3.26
CA ARG A 115 -11.85 -4.39 2.89
C ARG A 115 -10.89 -3.58 3.78
N ARG A 116 -10.49 -4.17 4.89
CA ARG A 116 -9.55 -3.60 5.86
C ARG A 116 -8.55 -4.70 6.19
N ASN A 117 -7.61 -4.89 5.29
CA ASN A 117 -6.72 -6.04 5.34
C ASN A 117 -5.75 -6.00 6.55
N ASP A 118 -5.64 -4.87 7.23
CA ASP A 118 -4.99 -4.71 8.52
C ASP A 118 -5.72 -5.43 9.68
N ARG A 119 -7.03 -5.71 9.50
CA ARG A 119 -7.86 -6.34 10.52
C ARG A 119 -7.75 -7.87 10.45
N PHE A 120 -7.16 -8.44 11.48
CA PHE A 120 -7.18 -9.88 11.73
C PHE A 120 -8.60 -10.35 12.05
N LEU A 121 -9.06 -11.44 11.45
CA LEU A 121 -10.36 -12.03 11.71
C LEU A 121 -10.26 -13.31 12.52
N ARG A 122 -9.37 -14.21 12.14
CA ARG A 122 -9.21 -15.52 12.79
C ARG A 122 -7.91 -16.19 12.40
N ALA A 123 -7.37 -16.97 13.33
CA ALA A 123 -6.33 -17.94 13.06
C ALA A 123 -6.89 -19.20 12.38
N SER A 124 -6.11 -19.85 11.55
CA SER A 124 -6.41 -21.16 11.01
C SER A 124 -6.03 -22.25 12.03
N ARG A 125 -6.48 -23.49 11.79
CA ARG A 125 -6.06 -24.65 12.60
C ARG A 125 -4.55 -24.90 12.53
N TYR A 126 -3.87 -24.48 11.47
CA TYR A 126 -2.42 -24.58 11.36
C TYR A 126 -1.72 -23.63 12.31
N LEU A 127 -2.16 -22.37 12.35
CA LEU A 127 -1.58 -21.37 13.24
C LEU A 127 -1.85 -21.68 14.71
N THR A 128 -3.07 -22.11 15.06
CA THR A 128 -3.42 -22.50 16.43
C THR A 128 -2.68 -23.75 16.92
N ARG A 129 -2.29 -24.66 16.02
CA ARG A 129 -1.44 -25.80 16.39
C ARG A 129 0.04 -25.42 16.52
N LEU A 130 0.50 -24.47 15.71
CA LEU A 130 1.88 -23.98 15.77
C LEU A 130 2.13 -23.19 17.06
N TYR A 131 1.11 -22.42 17.51
CA TYR A 131 1.14 -21.61 18.73
C TYR A 131 -0.06 -22.00 19.60
N ASP A 132 0.01 -23.17 20.23
CA ASP A 132 -1.05 -23.77 21.05
C ASP A 132 -1.25 -23.07 22.40
N ASP A 133 -0.29 -22.26 22.80
CA ASP A 133 -0.28 -21.42 24.01
C ASP A 133 -0.79 -19.99 23.79
N VAL A 134 -1.28 -19.65 22.58
CA VAL A 134 -1.71 -18.28 22.22
C VAL A 134 -3.22 -18.20 22.11
N ASP A 135 -3.82 -17.26 22.83
CA ASP A 135 -5.21 -16.88 22.62
C ASP A 135 -5.34 -15.86 21.47
N PHE A 136 -5.75 -16.33 20.31
CA PHE A 136 -5.90 -15.49 19.13
C PHE A 136 -7.10 -14.54 19.18
N THR A 137 -7.98 -14.64 20.17
CA THR A 137 -9.12 -13.73 20.33
C THR A 137 -8.71 -12.36 20.86
N GLU A 138 -7.50 -12.24 21.40
CA GLU A 138 -6.94 -10.96 21.88
C GLU A 138 -6.49 -10.03 20.73
N PHE A 139 -6.35 -10.56 19.51
CA PHE A 139 -5.82 -9.78 18.39
C PHE A 139 -6.91 -9.22 17.48
N ASN A 140 -6.79 -7.93 17.21
CA ASN A 140 -7.63 -7.22 16.24
C ASN A 140 -6.88 -6.84 14.96
N PHE A 141 -5.54 -6.76 15.01
CA PHE A 141 -4.69 -6.30 13.92
C PHE A 141 -3.61 -7.32 13.59
N THR A 142 -3.34 -7.48 12.30
CA THR A 142 -2.32 -8.41 11.78
C THR A 142 -0.94 -8.11 12.33
N ARG A 143 -0.51 -6.83 12.31
CA ARG A 143 0.80 -6.41 12.80
C ARG A 143 0.99 -6.76 14.27
N HIS A 144 0.04 -6.41 15.14
CA HIS A 144 0.10 -6.73 16.57
C HIS A 144 0.22 -8.26 16.80
N MET A 145 -0.60 -9.05 16.12
CA MET A 145 -0.53 -10.51 16.21
C MET A 145 0.86 -11.01 15.79
N LEU A 146 1.36 -10.61 14.61
CA LEU A 146 2.64 -11.10 14.09
C LEU A 146 3.83 -10.69 14.98
N THR A 147 3.84 -9.46 15.51
CA THR A 147 4.84 -9.02 16.48
C THR A 147 4.83 -9.89 17.75
N SER A 148 3.63 -10.20 18.26
CA SER A 148 3.48 -11.07 19.43
C SER A 148 3.96 -12.49 19.17
N LEU A 149 3.67 -13.07 17.99
CA LEU A 149 4.14 -14.40 17.59
C LEU A 149 5.66 -14.46 17.42
N ALA A 150 6.26 -13.44 16.81
CA ALA A 150 7.71 -13.31 16.63
C ALA A 150 8.44 -13.26 17.98
N ALA A 151 7.92 -12.51 18.95
CA ALA A 151 8.46 -12.38 20.29
C ALA A 151 8.41 -13.72 21.08
N ARG A 152 7.42 -14.60 20.78
CA ARG A 152 7.28 -15.90 21.45
C ARG A 152 8.26 -16.95 20.94
N SER A 153 8.47 -17.04 19.64
CA SER A 153 9.37 -18.01 19.03
C SER A 153 9.79 -17.60 17.65
N ALA A 154 11.05 -17.23 17.49
CA ALA A 154 11.62 -16.88 16.18
C ALA A 154 11.57 -18.06 15.19
N GLU A 155 11.82 -19.29 15.66
CA GLU A 155 11.79 -20.50 14.82
C GLU A 155 10.39 -20.79 14.26
N LYS A 156 9.36 -20.74 15.13
CA LYS A 156 7.97 -20.93 14.69
C LYS A 156 7.54 -19.78 13.77
N PHE A 157 7.99 -18.55 14.08
CA PHE A 157 7.67 -17.36 13.31
C PHE A 157 8.27 -17.38 11.91
N ASP A 158 9.43 -17.99 11.73
CA ASP A 158 10.03 -18.14 10.42
C ASP A 158 9.13 -18.90 9.44
N GLN A 159 8.43 -19.94 9.91
CA GLN A 159 7.44 -20.65 9.09
C GLN A 159 6.29 -19.74 8.66
N VAL A 160 5.83 -18.86 9.56
CA VAL A 160 4.78 -17.89 9.25
C VAL A 160 5.30 -16.89 8.22
N ARG A 161 6.50 -16.36 8.42
CA ARG A 161 7.14 -15.40 7.52
C ARG A 161 7.31 -15.96 6.10
N GLN A 162 7.78 -17.19 5.96
CA GLN A 162 7.94 -17.86 4.67
C GLN A 162 6.60 -18.04 3.93
N GLU A 163 5.56 -18.41 4.64
CA GLU A 163 4.22 -18.49 4.07
C GLU A 163 3.74 -17.11 3.58
N LEU A 164 3.94 -16.05 4.38
CA LEU A 164 3.54 -14.69 4.00
C LEU A 164 4.25 -14.25 2.72
N LYS A 165 5.56 -14.46 2.62
CA LYS A 165 6.35 -14.14 1.43
C LYS A 165 5.83 -14.90 0.19
N SER A 166 5.69 -16.21 0.31
CA SER A 166 5.23 -17.06 -0.80
C SER A 166 3.81 -16.71 -1.25
N ALA A 167 2.89 -16.51 -0.30
CA ALA A 167 1.53 -16.13 -0.59
C ALA A 167 1.43 -14.74 -1.22
N TRP A 168 2.27 -13.79 -0.78
CA TRP A 168 2.30 -12.44 -1.34
C TRP A 168 2.75 -12.45 -2.81
N VAL A 169 3.82 -13.14 -3.14
CA VAL A 169 4.30 -13.25 -4.54
C VAL A 169 3.20 -13.86 -5.42
N ALA A 170 2.57 -14.95 -4.98
CA ALA A 170 1.49 -15.59 -5.72
C ALA A 170 0.29 -14.64 -5.94
N ARG A 171 -0.10 -13.87 -4.91
CA ARG A 171 -1.21 -12.91 -4.98
C ARG A 171 -0.89 -11.69 -5.84
N MET A 172 0.32 -11.16 -5.72
CA MET A 172 0.76 -10.04 -6.56
C MET A 172 0.84 -10.46 -8.03
N ARG A 173 1.36 -11.65 -8.32
CA ARG A 173 1.36 -12.19 -9.69
C ARG A 173 -0.07 -12.33 -10.22
N ALA A 174 -0.97 -12.91 -9.45
CA ALA A 174 -2.38 -13.01 -9.83
C ALA A 174 -3.04 -11.63 -10.02
N LEU A 175 -2.73 -10.63 -9.19
CA LEU A 175 -3.23 -9.26 -9.38
C LEU A 175 -2.74 -8.68 -10.71
N ILE A 176 -1.46 -8.80 -11.01
CA ILE A 176 -0.84 -8.29 -12.25
C ILE A 176 -1.46 -8.98 -13.47
N GLU A 177 -1.58 -10.31 -13.46
CA GLU A 177 -2.14 -11.11 -14.56
C GLU A 177 -3.64 -10.86 -14.80
N ASN A 178 -4.37 -10.41 -13.78
CA ASN A 178 -5.78 -10.03 -13.92
C ASN A 178 -6.00 -8.58 -14.40
N ILE A 179 -4.93 -7.81 -14.59
CA ILE A 179 -4.98 -6.46 -15.17
C ILE A 179 -4.59 -6.56 -16.65
N ASP A 180 -5.57 -6.34 -17.53
CA ASP A 180 -5.33 -6.32 -18.96
C ASP A 180 -4.64 -4.99 -19.35
N GLY A 181 -3.30 -4.98 -19.39
CA GLY A 181 -2.53 -3.79 -19.72
C GLY A 181 -1.16 -3.70 -19.09
N LYS A 182 -0.56 -2.52 -19.18
CA LYS A 182 0.78 -2.26 -18.65
C LYS A 182 0.73 -2.03 -17.15
N VAL A 183 1.50 -2.81 -16.39
CA VAL A 183 1.63 -2.66 -14.95
C VAL A 183 3.03 -2.16 -14.60
N VAL A 184 3.08 -1.13 -13.77
CA VAL A 184 4.31 -0.59 -13.17
C VAL A 184 4.28 -0.86 -11.68
N LEU A 185 5.29 -1.53 -11.14
CA LEU A 185 5.44 -1.69 -9.70
C LEU A 185 6.22 -0.52 -9.12
N LEU A 186 5.76 -0.03 -7.98
CA LEU A 186 6.39 1.05 -7.24
C LEU A 186 6.74 0.59 -5.83
N TRP A 187 8.05 0.44 -5.55
CA TRP A 187 8.55 0.43 -4.19
C TRP A 187 8.61 1.87 -3.67
N LEU A 188 7.94 2.15 -2.58
CA LEU A 188 7.93 3.47 -1.95
C LEU A 188 8.02 3.29 -0.44
N ALA A 189 9.17 3.64 0.14
CA ALA A 189 9.47 3.46 1.55
C ALA A 189 10.57 4.44 2.02
N ASP A 190 10.86 4.45 3.32
CA ASP A 190 12.00 5.14 3.92
C ASP A 190 13.32 4.33 3.83
N HIS A 191 13.29 3.18 3.20
CA HIS A 191 14.42 2.26 3.03
C HIS A 191 14.34 1.52 1.69
N LYS A 192 15.46 0.93 1.26
CA LYS A 192 15.50 0.05 0.11
C LYS A 192 14.92 -1.33 0.45
N PRO A 193 14.43 -2.11 -0.56
CA PRO A 193 14.13 -3.52 -0.33
C PRO A 193 15.36 -4.24 0.21
N CYS A 194 15.19 -5.05 1.26
CA CYS A 194 16.27 -5.88 1.79
C CYS A 194 16.72 -6.90 0.73
N GLU A 195 17.98 -7.27 0.76
CA GLU A 195 18.46 -8.40 -0.04
C GLU A 195 17.89 -9.73 0.47
N ASP A 196 17.80 -10.72 -0.40
CA ASP A 196 17.27 -12.03 -0.02
C ASP A 196 18.15 -12.68 1.05
N GLY A 197 17.51 -13.11 2.14
CA GLY A 197 18.21 -13.71 3.29
C GLY A 197 18.71 -12.72 4.34
N GLU A 198 18.58 -11.41 4.13
CA GLU A 198 18.82 -10.44 5.20
C GLU A 198 17.62 -10.35 6.14
N ASP A 199 17.91 -10.08 7.42
CA ASP A 199 16.86 -9.71 8.37
C ASP A 199 16.33 -8.32 8.01
N CYS A 200 15.27 -8.31 7.22
CA CYS A 200 14.53 -7.08 6.94
C CYS A 200 14.11 -6.41 8.26
N VAL A 201 14.21 -5.09 8.31
CA VAL A 201 13.79 -4.32 9.49
C VAL A 201 12.36 -4.72 9.85
N ALA A 202 12.23 -5.40 10.99
CA ALA A 202 11.04 -6.20 11.35
C ALA A 202 9.73 -5.39 11.49
N ASP A 203 9.81 -4.05 11.47
CA ASP A 203 8.67 -3.17 11.74
C ASP A 203 8.38 -2.15 10.64
N LYS A 204 9.11 -2.19 9.50
CA LYS A 204 8.96 -1.20 8.43
C LYS A 204 8.16 -1.73 7.25
N ASP A 205 7.27 -0.89 6.73
CA ASP A 205 6.53 -1.16 5.51
C ASP A 205 7.34 -0.82 4.24
N PRO A 206 7.24 -1.66 3.19
CA PRO A 206 6.41 -2.86 2.99
C PRO A 206 6.90 -4.09 3.79
N LEU A 207 6.17 -4.42 4.86
CA LEU A 207 6.56 -5.43 5.83
C LEU A 207 6.72 -6.81 5.18
N PHE A 208 7.86 -7.49 5.40
CA PHE A 208 8.25 -8.81 4.87
C PHE A 208 8.45 -8.88 3.35
N VAL A 209 8.44 -7.77 2.63
CA VAL A 209 8.73 -7.76 1.20
C VAL A 209 10.21 -7.48 0.98
N ASP A 210 10.87 -8.34 0.22
CA ASP A 210 12.29 -8.22 -0.12
C ASP A 210 12.52 -8.12 -1.63
N ARG A 211 13.78 -7.95 -2.01
CA ARG A 211 14.21 -7.80 -3.40
C ARG A 211 13.92 -9.05 -4.24
N GLY A 212 14.12 -10.24 -3.68
CA GLY A 212 13.83 -11.51 -4.37
C GLY A 212 12.36 -11.63 -4.74
N MET A 213 11.46 -11.23 -3.83
CA MET A 213 10.02 -11.20 -4.09
C MET A 213 9.64 -10.22 -5.21
N ILE A 214 10.28 -9.04 -5.25
CA ILE A 214 10.06 -8.04 -6.32
C ILE A 214 10.58 -8.58 -7.64
N GLN A 215 11.78 -9.16 -7.66
CA GLN A 215 12.39 -9.76 -8.85
C GLN A 215 11.53 -10.87 -9.44
N ALA A 216 10.88 -11.68 -8.60
CA ALA A 216 9.96 -12.74 -9.04
C ALA A 216 8.73 -12.22 -9.82
N LEU A 217 8.49 -10.91 -9.85
CA LEU A 217 7.36 -10.28 -10.54
C LEU A 217 7.77 -9.50 -11.78
N THR A 218 9.06 -9.31 -12.03
CA THR A 218 9.57 -8.43 -13.10
C THR A 218 9.19 -8.90 -14.51
N ASP A 219 9.08 -10.21 -14.71
CA ASP A 219 8.68 -10.81 -15.98
C ASP A 219 7.22 -10.53 -16.36
N ALA A 220 6.38 -10.26 -15.37
CA ALA A 220 4.96 -9.97 -15.55
C ALA A 220 4.66 -8.45 -15.58
N THR A 221 5.67 -7.58 -15.48
CA THR A 221 5.48 -6.13 -15.36
C THR A 221 6.20 -5.35 -16.45
N ALA A 222 5.66 -4.19 -16.80
CA ALA A 222 6.28 -3.29 -17.77
C ALA A 222 7.50 -2.54 -17.20
N SER A 223 7.51 -2.29 -15.90
CA SER A 223 8.62 -1.61 -15.21
C SER A 223 8.51 -1.79 -13.71
N VAL A 224 9.64 -1.69 -13.01
CA VAL A 224 9.73 -1.57 -11.56
C VAL A 224 10.45 -0.27 -11.23
N ILE A 225 9.85 0.55 -10.37
CA ILE A 225 10.42 1.81 -9.87
C ILE A 225 10.69 1.65 -8.39
N GLU A 226 11.88 2.04 -7.97
CA GLU A 226 12.30 1.99 -6.57
C GLU A 226 12.58 3.41 -6.07
N VAL A 227 11.79 3.85 -5.10
CA VAL A 227 11.96 5.12 -4.40
C VAL A 227 12.11 4.83 -2.90
N ALA A 228 13.35 4.92 -2.43
CA ALA A 228 13.67 4.91 -1.00
C ALA A 228 13.95 6.35 -0.56
N ALA A 229 13.21 6.86 0.41
CA ALA A 229 13.43 8.22 0.91
C ALA A 229 14.82 8.34 1.53
N SER A 230 15.52 9.41 1.18
CA SER A 230 16.82 9.72 1.78
C SER A 230 16.65 10.31 3.19
N PRO A 231 17.68 10.26 4.06
CA PRO A 231 17.63 10.92 5.36
C PRO A 231 17.30 12.41 5.27
N ALA A 232 17.76 13.09 4.22
CA ALA A 232 17.47 14.51 4.02
C ALA A 232 15.98 14.76 3.68
N GLU A 233 15.36 13.89 2.87
CA GLU A 233 13.93 13.96 2.55
C GLU A 233 13.06 13.61 3.76
N ILE A 234 13.49 12.66 4.59
CA ILE A 234 12.83 12.33 5.86
C ILE A 234 12.94 13.53 6.82
N ALA A 235 14.12 14.16 6.90
CA ALA A 235 14.34 15.33 7.74
C ALA A 235 13.58 16.58 7.26
N ALA A 236 13.38 16.74 5.94
CA ALA A 236 12.50 17.79 5.38
C ALA A 236 11.04 17.57 5.80
N GLY A 237 10.71 16.34 6.11
CA GLY A 237 9.56 15.92 6.90
C GLY A 237 8.21 16.39 6.36
N ARG A 238 7.47 17.06 7.24
CA ARG A 238 6.04 17.28 7.13
C ARG A 238 5.66 18.69 6.62
N ASP A 239 6.62 19.45 6.16
CA ASP A 239 6.34 20.75 5.58
C ASP A 239 5.31 20.61 4.46
N ASP A 240 4.25 21.43 4.49
CA ASP A 240 3.09 21.36 3.60
C ASP A 240 2.15 20.16 3.79
N MET A 241 2.29 19.35 4.85
CA MET A 241 1.27 18.38 5.25
C MET A 241 0.18 19.06 6.09
N VAL A 242 -1.06 18.58 5.96
CA VAL A 242 -2.23 19.12 6.68
C VAL A 242 -2.78 18.05 7.62
N TYR A 243 -2.59 18.24 8.91
CA TYR A 243 -3.05 17.32 9.95
C TYR A 243 -3.31 18.07 11.26
N GLY A 244 -4.20 17.53 12.10
CA GLY A 244 -4.45 18.05 13.43
C GLY A 244 -3.44 17.53 14.46
N ALA A 245 -3.36 18.17 15.62
CA ALA A 245 -2.42 17.79 16.67
C ALA A 245 -2.54 16.32 17.11
N MET A 246 -3.75 15.76 17.09
CA MET A 246 -3.99 14.35 17.43
C MET A 246 -3.48 13.37 16.34
N ASP A 247 -3.31 13.82 15.11
CA ASP A 247 -2.82 13.01 14.00
C ASP A 247 -1.29 13.06 13.87
N LEU A 248 -0.59 13.86 14.69
CA LEU A 248 0.85 14.03 14.62
C LEU A 248 1.63 12.69 14.61
N PRO A 249 1.36 11.70 15.48
CA PRO A 249 2.07 10.43 15.44
C PRO A 249 1.89 9.67 14.12
N ALA A 250 0.68 9.74 13.53
CA ALA A 250 0.41 9.13 12.24
C ALA A 250 1.05 9.88 11.07
N ALA A 251 1.18 11.21 11.18
CA ALA A 251 1.87 12.03 10.17
C ALA A 251 3.39 11.82 10.21
N GLU A 252 3.95 11.47 11.36
CA GLU A 252 5.38 11.16 11.52
C GLU A 252 5.81 9.87 10.81
N GLU A 253 4.88 8.95 10.61
CA GLU A 253 5.11 7.70 9.90
C GLU A 253 4.94 7.84 8.37
N MET A 254 4.47 9.00 7.87
CA MET A 254 4.20 9.21 6.45
C MET A 254 5.40 9.82 5.73
N LEU A 255 5.53 9.46 4.45
CA LEU A 255 6.48 10.11 3.55
C LEU A 255 5.99 11.49 3.15
N GLY A 256 6.87 12.48 3.27
CA GLY A 256 6.54 13.89 3.04
C GLY A 256 6.38 14.29 1.57
N PRO A 257 5.92 15.54 1.32
CA PRO A 257 5.66 16.06 -0.02
C PRO A 257 6.86 16.01 -0.97
N VAL A 258 8.09 16.13 -0.45
CA VAL A 258 9.34 16.06 -1.24
C VAL A 258 9.49 14.68 -1.89
N VAL A 259 9.24 13.63 -1.11
CA VAL A 259 9.30 12.24 -1.61
C VAL A 259 8.22 12.01 -2.67
N HIS A 260 6.99 12.51 -2.44
CA HIS A 260 5.88 12.41 -3.40
C HIS A 260 6.18 13.11 -4.72
N ARG A 261 6.84 14.27 -4.71
CA ARG A 261 7.33 14.95 -5.94
C ARG A 261 8.32 14.08 -6.69
N ARG A 262 9.33 13.53 -6.00
CA ARG A 262 10.31 12.62 -6.63
C ARG A 262 9.69 11.36 -7.23
N VAL A 263 8.68 10.78 -6.55
CA VAL A 263 7.90 9.67 -7.10
C VAL A 263 7.19 10.07 -8.37
N ALA A 264 6.54 11.25 -8.37
CA ALA A 264 5.84 11.76 -9.55
C ALA A 264 6.78 11.96 -10.74
N ASP A 265 7.94 12.60 -10.53
CA ASP A 265 8.97 12.80 -11.56
C ASP A 265 9.45 11.47 -12.20
N GLN A 266 9.65 10.44 -11.38
CA GLN A 266 10.11 9.13 -11.88
C GLN A 266 8.99 8.41 -12.62
N LEU A 267 7.76 8.47 -12.10
CA LEU A 267 6.60 7.88 -12.74
C LEU A 267 6.27 8.56 -14.07
N ALA A 268 6.29 9.90 -14.13
CA ALA A 268 6.03 10.65 -15.35
C ALA A 268 7.00 10.21 -16.48
N ARG A 269 8.30 10.22 -16.22
CA ARG A 269 9.31 9.74 -17.18
C ARG A 269 9.12 8.28 -17.61
N THR A 270 8.67 7.42 -16.69
CA THR A 270 8.43 6.01 -17.01
C THR A 270 7.18 5.83 -17.84
N LEU A 271 6.10 6.52 -17.47
CA LEU A 271 4.85 6.48 -18.22
C LEU A 271 5.01 7.01 -19.64
N ASP A 272 5.73 8.13 -19.84
CA ASP A 272 6.04 8.67 -21.17
C ASP A 272 6.73 7.65 -22.07
N ARG A 273 7.63 6.83 -21.51
CA ARG A 273 8.33 5.78 -22.29
C ARG A 273 7.46 4.58 -22.60
N LEU A 274 6.43 4.36 -21.79
CA LEU A 274 5.54 3.22 -21.96
C LEU A 274 4.35 3.52 -22.87
N MET A 275 3.98 4.77 -23.05
CA MET A 275 2.82 5.22 -23.84
C MET A 275 3.18 5.63 -25.23
#